data_1db25bc362b3b1112ce2741f70eb514a
#
_entry.id   1db25bc362b3b1112ce2741f70eb514a
#
_cell.length_a   1.000
_cell.length_b   1.000
_cell.length_c   1.000
_cell.angle_alpha   90.00
_cell.angle_beta   90.00
_cell.angle_gamma   90.00
#
_symmetry.space_group_name_H-M   'P 1'
#
loop_
_entity.id
_entity.type
_entity.pdbx_description
1 polymer ?
#
loop_
_entity_poly.entity_id
_entity_poly.type
_entity_poly.pdbx_seq_one_letter_code
_entity_poly.pdbx_strand_id
1 'polypeptide(L)'
;INEFLEYNVGREGQVLNNADNIGRSHLAGIINANPNLGPNQAANLILLQVNGANRSQIEGYIEALSRQKVNVILSNENGIYLNGAGTINIKNFIPTTGKVKLKDGDVIGIDVEKGRVIIGAGGFDATNTDYVNVIAKAMELQGNLVGNKVDVTLGENAVDSNGTVTSKNGINSVAIDASNLGSMYAGQIKIVSTDKGAGVNSNGLIYSRDTKLEITADGKINVAKIKGNGIEINGTEYAQSELASSDKGININAAKIKLDGQTQANEDINLNGNVENKSNIYAGGNLNTLDMINSGNINTSGNITAKDFRNSLATVLSGGNFNVKNLDNSGNIQVSGITDINGKFDNTGALTSVKRISVLGNVSSTGNILTNEDLTAKNTVTSGAIVAKNLRVDNLANDGKISTNGELTAKDVKNTGEILSSEKISGNSFVTSGKVQTNETLDINGFLDNNGTVGALKDISVAGNVLNSGEILTNGDFTSKNMDTSGTVVSNNLRTGNLQ
;
A
#
# COMPACT_ATOMS: atom_id res chain seq x y z
N ILE A 1 6.93 43.62 18.32
CA ILE A 1 5.55 43.15 18.51
C ILE A 1 4.63 44.24 18.09
N ASN A 2 3.66 43.94 17.24
CA ASN A 2 2.62 44.85 16.81
C ASN A 2 1.27 44.26 17.20
N GLU A 3 0.48 45.00 17.97
CA GLU A 3 -0.83 44.58 18.43
C GLU A 3 -1.92 45.36 17.69
N PHE A 4 -2.95 44.62 17.23
CA PHE A 4 -4.04 45.17 16.44
C PHE A 4 -5.39 44.73 17.00
N LEU A 5 -6.41 45.62 16.89
CA LEU A 5 -7.80 45.18 17.03
C LEU A 5 -8.29 44.46 15.77
N GLU A 6 -7.81 44.89 14.60
CA GLU A 6 -8.06 44.30 13.31
C GLU A 6 -6.80 44.38 12.45
N TYR A 7 -6.47 43.31 11.74
CA TYR A 7 -5.37 43.27 10.76
C TYR A 7 -5.89 42.69 9.48
N ASN A 8 -6.04 43.50 8.46
CA ASN A 8 -6.50 43.13 7.13
C ASN A 8 -5.53 43.72 6.10
N VAL A 9 -5.35 42.99 4.96
CA VAL A 9 -4.51 43.46 3.86
C VAL A 9 -5.35 43.40 2.58
N GLY A 10 -5.55 44.57 1.98
CA GLY A 10 -6.23 44.67 0.68
C GLY A 10 -5.37 44.20 -0.48
N ARG A 11 -5.92 44.22 -1.69
CA ARG A 11 -5.25 43.69 -2.92
C ARG A 11 -3.96 44.44 -3.27
N GLU A 12 -3.81 45.70 -2.81
CA GLU A 12 -2.60 46.51 -2.98
C GLU A 12 -1.41 45.90 -2.23
N GLY A 13 -1.69 45.06 -1.23
CA GLY A 13 -0.71 44.49 -0.33
C GLY A 13 -0.30 45.43 0.81
N GLN A 14 0.64 45.02 1.61
CA GLN A 14 1.17 45.74 2.74
C GLN A 14 2.67 45.60 2.89
N VAL A 15 3.36 46.68 3.16
CA VAL A 15 4.79 46.71 3.48
C VAL A 15 5.00 46.81 4.98
N LEU A 16 5.66 45.81 5.56
CA LEU A 16 6.18 45.85 6.93
C LEU A 16 7.56 46.48 6.88
N ASN A 17 7.64 47.78 7.24
CA ASN A 17 8.90 48.53 7.19
C ASN A 17 9.84 48.12 8.34
N ASN A 18 10.76 47.21 8.04
CA ASN A 18 11.81 46.74 8.93
C ASN A 18 13.21 47.16 8.42
N ALA A 19 13.30 48.31 7.77
CA ALA A 19 14.51 48.85 7.20
C ALA A 19 15.11 49.95 8.08
N ASP A 20 16.37 49.83 8.42
CA ASP A 20 17.16 50.82 9.16
C ASP A 20 17.76 51.91 8.23
N ASN A 21 17.60 51.80 6.92
CA ASN A 21 17.98 52.73 5.87
C ASN A 21 16.89 52.84 4.81
N ILE A 22 17.03 53.81 3.90
CA ILE A 22 16.18 53.92 2.73
C ILE A 22 16.23 52.62 1.96
N GLY A 23 15.07 52.03 1.68
CA GLY A 23 14.92 50.76 0.97
C GLY A 23 13.99 50.86 -0.23
N ARG A 24 14.06 49.86 -1.13
CA ARG A 24 13.15 49.72 -2.25
C ARG A 24 12.21 48.55 -2.02
N SER A 25 10.96 48.84 -1.82
CA SER A 25 9.88 47.87 -1.76
C SER A 25 9.46 47.43 -3.16
N HIS A 26 9.04 46.16 -3.32
CA HIS A 26 8.42 45.64 -4.54
C HIS A 26 7.01 46.23 -4.73
N LEU A 27 6.28 46.43 -3.63
CA LEU A 27 4.89 46.89 -3.65
C LEU A 27 4.77 48.41 -3.73
N ALA A 28 5.64 49.17 -3.04
CA ALA A 28 5.46 50.60 -2.84
C ALA A 28 6.66 51.47 -3.32
N GLY A 29 7.65 50.91 -4.00
CA GLY A 29 8.80 51.65 -4.50
C GLY A 29 9.77 52.07 -3.38
N ILE A 30 10.25 53.33 -3.41
CA ILE A 30 11.23 53.82 -2.44
C ILE A 30 10.53 54.18 -1.12
N ILE A 31 11.00 53.64 -0.02
CA ILE A 31 10.48 53.88 1.33
C ILE A 31 11.64 54.37 2.23
N ASN A 32 11.41 55.36 3.02
CA ASN A 32 12.37 55.87 4.03
C ASN A 32 12.61 54.82 5.12
N ALA A 33 13.76 54.92 5.79
CA ALA A 33 14.06 54.14 6.97
C ALA A 33 12.96 54.20 8.01
N ASN A 34 12.74 53.11 8.72
CA ASN A 34 11.83 53.12 9.86
C ASN A 34 12.42 53.98 10.99
N PRO A 35 11.76 55.04 11.40
CA PRO A 35 12.29 56.00 12.41
C PRO A 35 12.47 55.38 13.80
N ASN A 36 11.85 54.23 14.05
CA ASN A 36 11.93 53.47 15.32
C ASN A 36 13.12 52.52 15.36
N LEU A 37 13.90 52.38 14.28
CA LEU A 37 15.05 51.51 14.20
C LEU A 37 16.34 52.32 14.13
N GLY A 38 17.28 51.99 15.02
CA GLY A 38 18.65 52.48 14.88
C GLY A 38 19.45 51.64 13.85
N PRO A 39 20.69 52.08 13.53
CA PRO A 39 21.57 51.32 12.62
C PRO A 39 21.75 49.86 13.07
N ASN A 40 21.56 48.90 12.15
CA ASN A 40 21.63 47.47 12.40
C ASN A 40 20.64 46.93 13.46
N GLN A 41 19.52 47.61 13.68
CA GLN A 41 18.47 47.20 14.62
C GLN A 41 17.23 46.62 13.92
N ALA A 42 17.32 46.21 12.67
CA ALA A 42 16.25 45.50 11.99
C ALA A 42 15.85 44.24 12.78
N ALA A 43 14.57 44.04 12.98
CA ALA A 43 14.05 42.88 13.71
C ALA A 43 14.27 41.56 12.93
N ASN A 44 14.59 40.48 13.63
CA ASN A 44 14.67 39.14 13.06
C ASN A 44 13.29 38.45 13.00
N LEU A 45 12.33 38.94 13.81
CA LEU A 45 10.97 38.46 13.91
C LEU A 45 9.99 39.65 14.03
N ILE A 46 8.95 39.62 13.21
CA ILE A 46 7.80 40.51 13.29
C ILE A 46 6.58 39.74 13.76
N LEU A 47 6.04 40.07 14.91
CA LEU A 47 4.78 39.52 15.41
C LEU A 47 3.65 40.51 15.11
N LEU A 48 2.64 40.05 14.36
CA LEU A 48 1.38 40.71 14.08
C LEU A 48 0.31 40.02 14.90
N GLN A 49 -0.02 40.55 16.07
CA GLN A 49 -0.97 39.93 16.98
C GLN A 49 -2.30 40.64 16.92
N VAL A 50 -3.38 39.91 16.64
CA VAL A 50 -4.74 40.46 16.58
C VAL A 50 -5.50 40.05 17.83
N ASN A 51 -5.90 41.07 18.60
CA ASN A 51 -6.61 40.92 19.87
C ASN A 51 -8.12 41.20 19.76
N GLY A 52 -8.62 41.61 18.58
CA GLY A 52 -10.04 41.85 18.33
C GLY A 52 -10.84 40.60 18.00
N ALA A 53 -12.13 40.75 17.76
CA ALA A 53 -13.07 39.66 17.60
C ALA A 53 -13.19 39.13 16.15
N ASN A 54 -12.69 39.90 15.17
CA ASN A 54 -12.85 39.57 13.76
C ASN A 54 -11.67 38.76 13.24
N ARG A 55 -11.92 37.84 12.27
CA ARG A 55 -10.85 37.15 11.54
C ARG A 55 -10.05 38.15 10.68
N SER A 56 -8.78 37.85 10.45
CA SER A 56 -7.95 38.60 9.50
C SER A 56 -8.28 38.21 8.06
N GLN A 57 -8.36 39.22 7.17
CA GLN A 57 -8.57 39.03 5.73
C GLN A 57 -7.35 39.56 4.98
N ILE A 58 -6.63 38.65 4.33
CA ILE A 58 -5.41 38.98 3.59
C ILE A 58 -5.69 38.67 2.11
N GLU A 59 -5.90 39.73 1.33
CA GLU A 59 -6.24 39.63 -0.09
C GLU A 59 -5.12 40.11 -1.02
N GLY A 60 -3.96 40.46 -0.45
CA GLY A 60 -2.78 40.92 -1.17
C GLY A 60 -1.49 40.42 -0.53
N TYR A 61 -0.37 40.82 -1.10
CA TYR A 61 0.94 40.44 -0.62
C TYR A 61 1.35 41.14 0.65
N ILE A 62 2.01 40.45 1.57
CA ILE A 62 2.73 41.02 2.72
C ILE A 62 4.21 41.03 2.38
N GLU A 63 4.81 42.19 2.26
CA GLU A 63 6.24 42.39 2.04
C GLU A 63 6.94 42.83 3.32
N ALA A 64 8.04 42.17 3.67
CA ALA A 64 8.94 42.70 4.70
C ALA A 64 10.05 43.52 4.03
N LEU A 65 10.03 44.84 4.19
CA LEU A 65 11.12 45.70 3.74
C LEU A 65 12.28 45.58 4.71
N SER A 66 13.24 44.75 4.39
CA SER A 66 14.43 44.49 5.22
C SER A 66 15.60 44.07 4.34
N ARG A 67 16.83 44.28 4.80
CA ARG A 67 18.03 43.81 4.07
C ARG A 67 18.12 42.29 3.95
N GLN A 68 17.61 41.58 4.94
CA GLN A 68 17.53 40.13 4.97
C GLN A 68 16.09 39.68 5.16
N LYS A 69 15.75 38.48 4.70
CA LYS A 69 14.46 37.88 4.98
C LYS A 69 14.21 37.78 6.49
N VAL A 70 13.02 38.12 6.94
CA VAL A 70 12.60 38.16 8.35
C VAL A 70 11.50 37.13 8.61
N ASN A 71 11.43 36.63 9.84
CA ASN A 71 10.32 35.78 10.27
C ASN A 71 9.09 36.66 10.56
N VAL A 72 7.91 36.20 10.12
CA VAL A 72 6.65 36.88 10.38
C VAL A 72 5.64 35.91 10.97
N ILE A 73 5.10 36.22 12.13
CA ILE A 73 3.98 35.52 12.75
C ILE A 73 2.74 36.42 12.63
N LEU A 74 1.69 35.89 11.99
CA LEU A 74 0.35 36.48 12.02
C LEU A 74 -0.52 35.64 12.94
N SER A 75 -0.86 36.17 14.11
CA SER A 75 -1.65 35.51 15.14
C SER A 75 -3.03 36.10 15.25
N ASN A 76 -4.08 35.29 15.00
CA ASN A 76 -5.48 35.66 15.20
C ASN A 76 -6.32 34.49 15.63
N GLU A 77 -6.71 34.43 16.90
CA GLU A 77 -7.50 33.31 17.45
C GLU A 77 -8.89 33.15 16.80
N ASN A 78 -9.40 34.16 16.12
CA ASN A 78 -10.71 34.14 15.45
C ASN A 78 -10.63 33.66 13.98
N GLY A 79 -9.40 33.40 13.48
CA GLY A 79 -9.16 32.86 12.15
C GLY A 79 -8.40 33.80 11.22
N ILE A 80 -7.90 33.21 10.15
CA ILE A 80 -7.14 33.91 9.10
C ILE A 80 -7.66 33.42 7.75
N TYR A 81 -8.00 34.37 6.87
CA TYR A 81 -8.42 34.11 5.49
C TYR A 81 -7.38 34.69 4.53
N LEU A 82 -6.75 33.81 3.75
CA LEU A 82 -5.73 34.16 2.76
C LEU A 82 -6.35 33.89 1.37
N ASN A 83 -6.54 34.93 0.55
CA ASN A 83 -7.24 34.82 -0.72
C ASN A 83 -6.62 35.72 -1.80
N GLY A 84 -5.88 35.11 -2.73
CA GLY A 84 -5.02 35.85 -3.66
C GLY A 84 -3.85 36.54 -2.95
N ALA A 85 -3.50 36.03 -1.79
CA ALA A 85 -2.44 36.52 -0.93
C ALA A 85 -1.09 35.93 -1.26
N GLY A 86 -0.03 36.58 -0.81
CA GLY A 86 1.33 36.05 -0.93
C GLY A 86 2.30 36.75 0.01
N THR A 87 3.57 36.36 -0.07
CA THR A 87 4.63 36.89 0.79
C THR A 87 5.86 37.30 -0.02
N ILE A 88 6.50 38.40 0.35
CA ILE A 88 7.72 38.93 -0.27
C ILE A 88 8.77 39.20 0.80
N ASN A 89 10.00 38.71 0.59
CA ASN A 89 11.16 38.88 1.47
C ASN A 89 10.91 38.40 2.93
N ILE A 90 10.07 37.39 3.09
CA ILE A 90 9.80 36.73 4.37
C ILE A 90 10.56 35.38 4.38
N LYS A 91 11.27 35.11 5.50
CA LYS A 91 11.97 33.85 5.70
C LYS A 91 11.00 32.76 6.09
N ASN A 92 10.35 32.92 7.21
CA ASN A 92 9.31 32.03 7.71
C ASN A 92 8.02 32.80 7.91
N PHE A 93 6.93 32.32 7.31
CA PHE A 93 5.60 32.86 7.52
C PHE A 93 4.78 31.89 8.36
N ILE A 94 4.31 32.32 9.51
CA ILE A 94 3.56 31.51 10.47
C ILE A 94 2.17 32.11 10.66
N PRO A 95 1.19 31.78 9.81
CA PRO A 95 -0.21 32.10 10.08
C PRO A 95 -0.73 31.14 11.17
N THR A 96 -1.14 31.71 12.30
CA THR A 96 -1.60 30.91 13.44
C THR A 96 -2.90 31.40 14.04
N THR A 97 -3.76 30.46 14.43
CA THR A 97 -4.92 30.75 15.28
C THR A 97 -4.61 30.53 16.77
N GLY A 98 -3.36 30.26 17.08
CA GLY A 98 -2.90 30.13 18.45
C GLY A 98 -2.47 31.45 19.07
N LYS A 99 -2.54 31.52 20.39
CA LYS A 99 -2.01 32.61 21.18
C LYS A 99 -0.50 32.48 21.30
N VAL A 100 0.24 33.48 20.89
CA VAL A 100 1.71 33.50 20.98
C VAL A 100 2.13 33.76 22.44
N LYS A 101 2.98 32.89 22.98
CA LYS A 101 3.58 33.01 24.30
C LYS A 101 4.92 33.72 24.20
N LEU A 102 5.09 34.74 25.00
CA LEU A 102 6.31 35.53 25.05
C LEU A 102 6.95 35.44 26.44
N LYS A 103 8.28 35.42 26.44
CA LYS A 103 9.10 35.57 27.65
C LYS A 103 10.29 36.45 27.33
N ASP A 104 10.44 37.52 28.06
CA ASP A 104 11.53 38.53 27.90
C ASP A 104 11.65 39.06 26.44
N GLY A 105 10.51 39.14 25.73
CA GLY A 105 10.43 39.58 24.34
C GLY A 105 10.61 38.47 23.28
N ASP A 106 11.00 37.27 23.68
CA ASP A 106 11.17 36.11 22.79
C ASP A 106 9.91 35.27 22.72
N VAL A 107 9.63 34.71 21.55
CA VAL A 107 8.55 33.75 21.35
C VAL A 107 8.99 32.40 21.92
N ILE A 108 8.31 31.91 22.96
CA ILE A 108 8.58 30.63 23.60
C ILE A 108 7.60 29.52 23.18
N GLY A 109 6.51 29.89 22.48
CA GLY A 109 5.55 28.91 21.96
C GLY A 109 4.26 29.57 21.46
N ILE A 110 3.39 28.69 20.94
CA ILE A 110 2.08 29.02 20.40
C ILE A 110 1.06 28.04 20.98
N ASP A 111 0.00 28.55 21.58
CA ASP A 111 -1.11 27.79 22.17
C ASP A 111 -2.35 27.86 21.30
N VAL A 112 -2.79 26.77 20.73
CA VAL A 112 -3.98 26.68 19.88
C VAL A 112 -5.16 26.11 20.67
N GLU A 113 -6.31 26.80 20.59
CA GLU A 113 -7.58 26.31 21.18
C GLU A 113 -8.72 26.33 20.16
N LYS A 114 -8.74 27.29 19.27
CA LYS A 114 -9.82 27.54 18.31
C LYS A 114 -9.30 28.15 17.00
N GLY A 115 -10.23 28.45 16.11
CA GLY A 115 -9.96 29.18 14.88
C GLY A 115 -9.54 28.32 13.70
N ARG A 116 -9.65 28.87 12.51
CA ARG A 116 -9.35 28.19 11.25
C ARG A 116 -8.51 29.08 10.36
N VAL A 117 -7.54 28.49 9.68
CA VAL A 117 -6.85 29.12 8.54
C VAL A 117 -7.54 28.66 7.26
N ILE A 118 -7.98 29.62 6.44
CA ILE A 118 -8.68 29.34 5.19
C ILE A 118 -7.86 29.88 4.04
N ILE A 119 -7.52 29.03 3.07
CA ILE A 119 -6.99 29.44 1.78
C ILE A 119 -8.18 29.58 0.83
N GLY A 120 -8.55 30.82 0.52
CA GLY A 120 -9.65 31.11 -0.39
C GLY A 120 -9.37 30.75 -1.83
N ALA A 121 -10.36 30.89 -2.71
CA ALA A 121 -10.29 30.47 -4.11
C ALA A 121 -9.15 31.14 -4.92
N GLY A 122 -8.71 32.35 -4.50
CA GLY A 122 -7.55 33.02 -5.10
C GLY A 122 -6.19 32.43 -4.71
N GLY A 123 -6.17 31.52 -3.76
CA GLY A 123 -4.96 30.83 -3.33
C GLY A 123 -4.04 31.64 -2.42
N PHE A 124 -2.89 31.04 -2.09
CA PHE A 124 -1.80 31.65 -1.35
C PHE A 124 -0.45 31.29 -1.98
N ASP A 125 0.28 32.32 -2.42
CA ASP A 125 1.61 32.20 -3.03
C ASP A 125 2.73 32.51 -2.02
N ALA A 126 3.43 31.49 -1.59
CA ALA A 126 4.59 31.58 -0.73
C ALA A 126 5.90 31.11 -1.42
N THR A 127 5.97 31.19 -2.75
CA THR A 127 7.16 30.77 -3.52
C THR A 127 8.41 31.57 -3.19
N ASN A 128 8.24 32.81 -2.72
CA ASN A 128 9.34 33.69 -2.26
C ASN A 128 9.67 33.51 -0.77
N THR A 129 8.97 32.63 -0.06
CA THR A 129 9.17 32.34 1.36
C THR A 129 9.87 31.00 1.53
N ASP A 130 10.87 30.95 2.41
CA ASP A 130 11.63 29.72 2.59
C ASP A 130 10.77 28.63 3.27
N TYR A 131 9.89 29.06 4.22
CA TYR A 131 9.09 28.14 5.01
C TYR A 131 7.74 28.76 5.41
N VAL A 132 6.67 28.01 5.20
CA VAL A 132 5.34 28.32 5.71
C VAL A 132 4.97 27.29 6.76
N ASN A 133 4.61 27.73 7.95
CA ASN A 133 4.16 26.87 9.04
C ASN A 133 2.77 27.30 9.51
N VAL A 134 1.74 26.59 9.06
CA VAL A 134 0.36 26.82 9.50
C VAL A 134 0.14 26.12 10.83
N ILE A 135 -0.19 26.89 11.88
CA ILE A 135 -0.48 26.35 13.22
C ILE A 135 -1.87 26.79 13.63
N ALA A 136 -2.86 25.88 13.58
CA ALA A 136 -4.27 26.25 13.77
C ALA A 136 -5.09 25.09 14.35
N LYS A 137 -6.32 25.37 14.80
CA LYS A 137 -7.26 24.30 15.19
C LYS A 137 -7.70 23.48 13.98
N ALA A 138 -7.96 24.15 12.85
CA ALA A 138 -8.35 23.50 11.59
C ALA A 138 -7.89 24.34 10.39
N MET A 139 -7.89 23.72 9.20
CA MET A 139 -7.55 24.36 7.94
C MET A 139 -8.58 24.01 6.85
N GLU A 140 -8.85 24.99 5.98
CA GLU A 140 -9.69 24.80 4.79
C GLU A 140 -8.95 25.30 3.55
N LEU A 141 -8.99 24.52 2.48
CA LEU A 141 -8.39 24.89 1.19
C LEU A 141 -9.47 24.93 0.11
N GLN A 142 -9.78 26.14 -0.35
CA GLN A 142 -10.65 26.38 -1.50
C GLN A 142 -9.84 26.68 -2.78
N GLY A 143 -8.58 27.08 -2.63
CA GLY A 143 -7.61 27.36 -3.68
C GLY A 143 -6.23 26.79 -3.35
N ASN A 144 -5.25 27.05 -4.21
CA ASN A 144 -3.91 26.47 -4.10
C ASN A 144 -3.07 27.14 -3.01
N LEU A 145 -2.37 26.35 -2.23
CA LEU A 145 -1.24 26.77 -1.40
C LEU A 145 0.06 26.33 -2.11
N VAL A 146 0.89 27.30 -2.49
CA VAL A 146 2.17 27.03 -3.19
C VAL A 146 3.33 27.58 -2.36
N GLY A 147 4.36 26.77 -2.13
CA GLY A 147 5.52 27.18 -1.32
C GLY A 147 6.75 26.32 -1.55
N ASN A 148 7.84 26.66 -0.83
CA ASN A 148 9.06 25.85 -0.85
C ASN A 148 9.01 24.74 0.20
N LYS A 149 8.71 25.09 1.44
CA LYS A 149 8.46 24.16 2.54
C LYS A 149 7.17 24.56 3.22
N VAL A 150 6.27 23.59 3.40
CA VAL A 150 4.97 23.77 4.05
C VAL A 150 4.79 22.71 5.13
N ASP A 151 4.72 23.17 6.39
CA ASP A 151 4.28 22.34 7.50
C ASP A 151 2.91 22.84 7.99
N VAL A 152 2.05 21.90 8.32
CA VAL A 152 0.69 22.18 8.81
C VAL A 152 0.48 21.40 10.10
N THR A 153 0.32 22.11 11.20
CA THR A 153 0.05 21.57 12.54
C THR A 153 -1.33 21.98 12.99
N LEU A 154 -2.22 21.00 13.18
CA LEU A 154 -3.63 21.24 13.47
C LEU A 154 -4.07 20.54 14.76
N GLY A 155 -5.12 21.11 15.35
CA GLY A 155 -5.73 20.63 16.58
C GLY A 155 -5.49 21.55 17.77
N GLU A 156 -6.09 21.21 18.91
CA GLU A 156 -5.77 21.86 20.20
C GLU A 156 -4.41 21.38 20.67
N ASN A 157 -3.42 22.23 20.55
CA ASN A 157 -2.04 21.88 20.86
C ASN A 157 -1.25 23.07 21.38
N ALA A 158 -0.12 22.76 22.00
CA ALA A 158 0.94 23.71 22.29
C ALA A 158 2.14 23.37 21.42
N VAL A 159 2.66 24.36 20.70
CA VAL A 159 3.88 24.25 19.90
C VAL A 159 4.95 25.08 20.57
N ASP A 160 6.07 24.47 20.99
CA ASP A 160 7.17 25.19 21.61
C ASP A 160 8.07 25.90 20.57
N SER A 161 9.04 26.67 21.05
CA SER A 161 10.01 27.39 20.19
C SER A 161 10.88 26.48 19.33
N ASN A 162 11.00 25.18 19.65
CA ASN A 162 11.73 24.18 18.88
C ASN A 162 10.83 23.47 17.86
N GLY A 163 9.53 23.80 17.83
CA GLY A 163 8.54 23.17 16.97
C GLY A 163 7.99 21.84 17.52
N THR A 164 8.25 21.51 18.80
CA THR A 164 7.68 20.33 19.44
C THR A 164 6.19 20.54 19.68
N VAL A 165 5.38 19.62 19.19
CA VAL A 165 3.92 19.66 19.28
C VAL A 165 3.45 18.81 20.45
N THR A 166 2.72 19.42 21.39
CA THR A 166 2.07 18.71 22.51
C THR A 166 0.56 18.85 22.37
N SER A 167 -0.12 17.73 22.19
CA SER A 167 -1.59 17.70 22.12
C SER A 167 -2.21 18.08 23.45
N LYS A 168 -3.27 18.89 23.40
CA LYS A 168 -4.15 19.18 24.53
C LYS A 168 -5.38 18.29 24.60
N ASN A 169 -5.38 17.18 23.82
CA ASN A 169 -6.48 16.20 23.73
C ASN A 169 -7.80 16.81 23.25
N GLY A 170 -7.73 17.79 22.35
CA GLY A 170 -8.91 18.33 21.67
C GLY A 170 -9.64 17.26 20.85
N ILE A 171 -10.90 17.50 20.57
CA ILE A 171 -11.76 16.62 19.75
C ILE A 171 -12.21 17.40 18.53
N ASN A 172 -12.03 16.81 17.35
CA ASN A 172 -12.52 17.36 16.09
C ASN A 172 -12.82 16.20 15.13
N SER A 173 -13.71 16.43 14.17
CA SER A 173 -14.02 15.43 13.13
C SER A 173 -13.12 15.59 11.89
N VAL A 174 -12.75 16.82 11.55
CA VAL A 174 -11.96 17.16 10.36
C VAL A 174 -10.94 18.23 10.69
N ALA A 175 -9.67 17.93 10.50
CA ALA A 175 -8.57 18.89 10.64
C ALA A 175 -8.36 19.68 9.34
N ILE A 176 -8.31 19.00 8.21
CA ILE A 176 -8.20 19.59 6.87
C ILE A 176 -9.43 19.24 6.06
N ASP A 177 -10.03 20.23 5.41
CA ASP A 177 -11.02 20.06 4.37
C ASP A 177 -10.59 20.85 3.13
N ALA A 178 -10.23 20.12 2.07
CA ALA A 178 -9.79 20.69 0.81
C ALA A 178 -10.76 20.33 -0.32
N SER A 179 -11.28 21.37 -0.99
CA SER A 179 -12.11 21.21 -2.19
C SER A 179 -11.29 20.68 -3.39
N ASN A 180 -11.95 20.40 -4.50
CA ASN A 180 -11.29 19.95 -5.74
C ASN A 180 -10.27 20.97 -6.29
N LEU A 181 -10.43 22.26 -5.98
CA LEU A 181 -9.53 23.34 -6.36
C LEU A 181 -8.46 23.62 -5.29
N GLY A 182 -8.68 23.13 -4.07
CA GLY A 182 -7.77 23.32 -2.94
C GLY A 182 -6.63 22.31 -2.98
N SER A 183 -5.48 22.70 -3.50
CA SER A 183 -4.30 21.85 -3.62
C SER A 183 -3.11 22.44 -2.88
N MET A 184 -2.15 21.59 -2.47
CA MET A 184 -0.88 21.99 -1.87
C MET A 184 0.27 21.55 -2.78
N TYR A 185 1.17 22.50 -3.11
CA TYR A 185 2.36 22.26 -3.92
C TYR A 185 3.57 22.84 -3.19
N ALA A 186 4.50 22.00 -2.80
CA ALA A 186 5.76 22.46 -2.19
C ALA A 186 6.92 21.50 -2.44
N GLY A 187 8.14 21.98 -2.18
CA GLY A 187 9.31 21.12 -2.14
C GLY A 187 9.23 20.10 -1.00
N GLN A 188 8.64 20.54 0.14
CA GLN A 188 8.37 19.68 1.29
C GLN A 188 6.96 19.96 1.82
N ILE A 189 6.21 18.89 2.14
CA ILE A 189 4.92 18.99 2.83
C ILE A 189 4.89 18.01 4.00
N LYS A 190 4.54 18.52 5.18
CA LYS A 190 4.27 17.75 6.38
C LYS A 190 2.96 18.21 7.01
N ILE A 191 2.04 17.28 7.28
CA ILE A 191 0.73 17.54 7.88
C ILE A 191 0.62 16.70 9.15
N VAL A 192 0.33 17.34 10.26
CA VAL A 192 0.10 16.69 11.56
C VAL A 192 -1.20 17.21 12.15
N SER A 193 -2.12 16.32 12.48
CA SER A 193 -3.34 16.62 13.24
C SER A 193 -3.30 15.89 14.57
N THR A 194 -3.51 16.65 15.66
CA THR A 194 -3.40 16.16 17.04
C THR A 194 -4.73 15.93 17.73
N ASP A 195 -5.83 16.48 17.21
CA ASP A 195 -7.15 16.30 17.80
C ASP A 195 -7.65 14.86 17.60
N LYS A 196 -8.27 14.32 18.65
CA LYS A 196 -8.84 12.99 18.62
C LYS A 196 -9.94 12.87 17.57
N GLY A 197 -9.81 11.88 16.68
CA GLY A 197 -10.74 11.63 15.60
C GLY A 197 -10.63 12.58 14.41
N ALA A 198 -9.77 13.59 14.48
CA ALA A 198 -9.60 14.56 13.39
C ALA A 198 -8.87 13.95 12.20
N GLY A 199 -9.52 13.97 11.06
CA GLY A 199 -9.03 13.42 9.79
C GLY A 199 -8.56 14.50 8.81
N VAL A 200 -8.04 14.02 7.69
CA VAL A 200 -7.68 14.82 6.52
C VAL A 200 -8.61 14.46 5.38
N ASN A 201 -9.34 15.42 4.83
CA ASN A 201 -10.16 15.27 3.64
C ASN A 201 -9.61 16.18 2.56
N SER A 202 -9.13 15.64 1.44
CA SER A 202 -8.58 16.42 0.34
C SER A 202 -9.03 15.87 -1.02
N ASN A 203 -9.83 16.66 -1.71
CA ASN A 203 -10.23 16.37 -3.09
C ASN A 203 -9.25 16.97 -4.13
N GLY A 204 -8.33 17.84 -3.70
CA GLY A 204 -7.26 18.38 -4.53
C GLY A 204 -5.99 17.55 -4.50
N LEU A 205 -4.93 18.04 -5.16
CA LEU A 205 -3.62 17.40 -5.16
C LEU A 205 -2.76 17.91 -3.98
N ILE A 206 -2.17 16.98 -3.24
CA ILE A 206 -1.10 17.27 -2.28
C ILE A 206 0.20 16.75 -2.88
N TYR A 207 1.14 17.64 -3.21
CA TYR A 207 2.40 17.31 -3.88
C TYR A 207 3.63 17.85 -3.17
N SER A 208 4.41 16.95 -2.55
CA SER A 208 5.73 17.21 -1.98
C SER A 208 6.79 16.82 -3.01
N ARG A 209 7.37 17.81 -3.69
CA ARG A 209 8.23 17.60 -4.86
C ARG A 209 9.60 17.04 -4.50
N ASP A 210 10.27 17.62 -3.49
CA ASP A 210 11.70 17.38 -3.25
C ASP A 210 11.93 16.39 -2.10
N THR A 211 10.95 16.24 -1.20
CA THR A 211 11.05 15.37 -0.03
C THR A 211 9.84 14.45 0.10
N LYS A 212 9.88 13.59 1.10
CA LYS A 212 8.78 12.71 1.47
C LYS A 212 7.54 13.56 1.85
N LEU A 213 6.37 13.20 1.30
CA LEU A 213 5.08 13.67 1.79
C LEU A 213 4.74 12.95 3.10
N GLU A 214 4.52 13.69 4.17
CA GLU A 214 4.13 13.13 5.46
C GLU A 214 2.74 13.63 5.86
N ILE A 215 1.81 12.71 6.15
CA ILE A 215 0.49 13.01 6.69
C ILE A 215 0.23 12.13 7.90
N THR A 216 0.02 12.72 9.05
CA THR A 216 -0.33 12.03 10.29
C THR A 216 -1.60 12.63 10.88
N ALA A 217 -2.61 11.80 11.16
CA ALA A 217 -3.87 12.21 11.76
C ALA A 217 -4.41 11.12 12.71
N ASP A 218 -5.06 11.52 13.77
CA ASP A 218 -5.75 10.59 14.70
C ASP A 218 -7.14 10.14 14.17
N GLY A 219 -7.50 10.55 12.97
CA GLY A 219 -8.73 10.21 12.28
C GLY A 219 -8.49 9.59 10.91
N LYS A 220 -9.54 9.58 10.09
CA LYS A 220 -9.51 9.07 8.73
C LYS A 220 -8.78 10.04 7.79
N ILE A 221 -7.91 9.50 6.95
CA ILE A 221 -7.27 10.23 5.85
C ILE A 221 -7.94 9.83 4.54
N ASN A 222 -8.64 10.77 3.93
CA ASN A 222 -9.37 10.61 2.67
C ASN A 222 -8.79 11.59 1.64
N VAL A 223 -8.16 11.08 0.60
CA VAL A 223 -7.47 11.89 -0.39
C VAL A 223 -7.83 11.47 -1.82
N ALA A 224 -7.93 12.44 -2.72
CA ALA A 224 -8.08 12.13 -4.13
C ALA A 224 -6.71 11.85 -4.77
N LYS A 225 -5.77 12.80 -4.66
CA LYS A 225 -4.45 12.73 -5.31
C LYS A 225 -3.35 13.11 -4.33
N ILE A 226 -2.34 12.25 -4.22
CA ILE A 226 -1.11 12.55 -3.50
C ILE A 226 0.11 12.19 -4.34
N LYS A 227 1.15 13.04 -4.27
CA LYS A 227 2.46 12.81 -4.90
C LYS A 227 3.60 13.17 -3.97
N GLY A 228 4.72 12.47 -4.08
CA GLY A 228 5.90 12.78 -3.27
C GLY A 228 7.16 12.06 -3.72
N ASN A 229 8.29 12.57 -3.25
CA ASN A 229 9.58 11.85 -3.29
C ASN A 229 9.66 10.95 -2.04
N GLY A 230 8.79 9.94 -1.98
CA GLY A 230 8.40 9.15 -0.82
C GLY A 230 7.05 9.62 -0.27
N ILE A 231 6.26 8.68 0.25
CA ILE A 231 4.97 8.95 0.90
C ILE A 231 4.88 8.18 2.21
N GLU A 232 4.54 8.89 3.29
CA GLU A 232 4.32 8.33 4.62
C GLU A 232 2.97 8.78 5.16
N ILE A 233 2.07 7.86 5.36
CA ILE A 233 0.71 8.11 5.84
C ILE A 233 0.49 7.36 7.15
N ASN A 234 0.03 8.06 8.19
CA ASN A 234 -0.33 7.48 9.48
C ASN A 234 -1.72 7.97 9.87
N GLY A 235 -2.69 7.07 9.92
CA GLY A 235 -4.08 7.38 10.27
C GLY A 235 -4.83 6.18 10.82
N THR A 236 -6.09 6.38 11.22
CA THR A 236 -6.94 5.25 11.65
C THR A 236 -7.49 4.48 10.45
N GLU A 237 -7.88 5.19 9.42
CA GLU A 237 -8.30 4.67 8.12
C GLU A 237 -7.69 5.52 7.00
N TYR A 238 -7.39 4.89 5.88
CA TYR A 238 -6.93 5.56 4.66
C TYR A 238 -7.83 5.22 3.48
N ALA A 239 -8.23 6.22 2.72
CA ALA A 239 -8.95 6.04 1.46
C ALA A 239 -8.37 6.98 0.39
N GLN A 240 -8.18 6.44 -0.81
CA GLN A 240 -7.63 7.17 -1.96
C GLN A 240 -8.47 6.87 -3.18
N SER A 241 -8.93 7.94 -3.87
CA SER A 241 -9.91 7.81 -4.94
C SER A 241 -9.34 7.90 -6.37
N GLU A 242 -8.19 8.55 -6.58
CA GLU A 242 -7.64 8.75 -7.92
C GLU A 242 -6.18 8.30 -8.06
N LEU A 243 -5.24 8.90 -7.32
CA LEU A 243 -3.81 8.63 -7.49
C LEU A 243 -3.00 8.79 -6.21
N ALA A 244 -2.19 7.76 -5.89
CA ALA A 244 -1.03 7.90 -5.02
C ALA A 244 0.22 7.57 -5.83
N SER A 245 1.16 8.52 -5.96
CA SER A 245 2.35 8.37 -6.78
C SER A 245 3.60 8.81 -6.03
N SER A 246 4.61 7.95 -5.99
CA SER A 246 5.88 8.21 -5.32
C SER A 246 7.07 7.90 -6.22
N ASP A 247 8.07 8.80 -6.21
CA ASP A 247 9.36 8.57 -6.88
C ASP A 247 10.26 7.62 -6.07
N LYS A 248 9.91 7.35 -4.82
CA LYS A 248 10.49 6.33 -3.93
C LYS A 248 9.43 5.37 -3.45
N GLY A 249 9.47 4.97 -2.18
CA GLY A 249 8.49 4.08 -1.58
C GLY A 249 7.21 4.77 -1.09
N ILE A 250 6.20 3.96 -0.81
CA ILE A 250 4.95 4.35 -0.18
C ILE A 250 4.76 3.53 1.08
N ASN A 251 4.56 4.18 2.23
CA ASN A 251 4.21 3.56 3.49
C ASN A 251 2.85 4.09 3.98
N ILE A 252 1.89 3.22 4.15
CA ILE A 252 0.57 3.57 4.68
C ILE A 252 0.29 2.72 5.90
N ASN A 253 0.14 3.37 7.04
CA ASN A 253 -0.17 2.76 8.33
C ASN A 253 -1.60 3.15 8.73
N ALA A 254 -2.55 2.24 8.56
CA ALA A 254 -3.94 2.43 8.93
C ALA A 254 -4.64 1.08 9.11
N ALA A 255 -5.60 0.98 10.04
CA ALA A 255 -6.31 -0.29 10.27
C ALA A 255 -7.07 -0.77 9.02
N LYS A 256 -7.60 0.17 8.24
CA LYS A 256 -8.27 -0.08 6.96
C LYS A 256 -7.68 0.81 5.88
N ILE A 257 -7.38 0.21 4.73
CA ILE A 257 -6.79 0.88 3.57
C ILE A 257 -7.67 0.59 2.35
N LYS A 258 -8.22 1.64 1.75
CA LYS A 258 -9.07 1.54 0.56
C LYS A 258 -8.40 2.25 -0.62
N LEU A 259 -8.13 1.49 -1.67
CA LEU A 259 -7.48 1.95 -2.88
C LEU A 259 -8.47 1.84 -4.06
N ASP A 260 -9.25 2.90 -4.27
CA ASP A 260 -10.16 3.00 -5.42
C ASP A 260 -9.44 3.61 -6.65
N GLY A 261 -8.33 4.31 -6.44
CA GLY A 261 -7.47 4.89 -7.47
C GLY A 261 -6.12 4.19 -7.60
N GLN A 262 -5.35 4.57 -8.61
CA GLN A 262 -4.03 3.99 -8.89
C GLN A 262 -3.03 4.31 -7.78
N THR A 263 -2.25 3.30 -7.38
CA THR A 263 -1.13 3.43 -6.43
C THR A 263 0.15 3.00 -7.12
N GLN A 264 1.15 3.89 -7.18
CA GLN A 264 2.42 3.60 -7.84
C GLN A 264 3.63 4.14 -7.07
N ALA A 265 4.69 3.35 -7.03
CA ALA A 265 5.96 3.72 -6.44
C ALA A 265 7.11 3.14 -7.26
N ASN A 266 8.26 3.85 -7.30
CA ASN A 266 9.48 3.33 -7.94
C ASN A 266 10.22 2.32 -7.06
N GLU A 267 9.93 2.30 -5.76
CA GLU A 267 10.47 1.37 -4.76
C GLU A 267 9.34 0.54 -4.13
N ASP A 268 9.49 0.17 -2.87
CA ASP A 268 8.54 -0.65 -2.13
C ASP A 268 7.23 0.06 -1.82
N ILE A 269 6.14 -0.69 -1.82
CA ILE A 269 4.83 -0.28 -1.30
C ILE A 269 4.52 -1.12 -0.06
N ASN A 270 4.40 -0.46 1.09
CA ASN A 270 4.06 -1.08 2.37
C ASN A 270 2.67 -0.60 2.82
N LEU A 271 1.73 -1.51 2.90
CA LEU A 271 0.34 -1.27 3.29
C LEU A 271 0.05 -1.99 4.59
N ASN A 272 0.30 -1.32 5.72
CA ASN A 272 0.19 -1.90 7.05
C ASN A 272 -1.26 -1.81 7.57
N GLY A 273 -2.12 -2.66 7.08
CA GLY A 273 -3.54 -2.75 7.43
C GLY A 273 -4.31 -3.74 6.58
N ASN A 274 -5.64 -3.76 6.76
CA ASN A 274 -6.54 -4.53 5.91
C ASN A 274 -6.82 -3.74 4.64
N VAL A 275 -6.40 -4.27 3.49
CA VAL A 275 -6.43 -3.60 2.20
C VAL A 275 -7.59 -4.08 1.33
N GLU A 276 -8.36 -3.14 0.83
CA GLU A 276 -9.29 -3.33 -0.29
C GLU A 276 -8.75 -2.57 -1.51
N ASN A 277 -8.25 -3.31 -2.51
CA ASN A 277 -7.76 -2.72 -3.76
C ASN A 277 -8.73 -2.96 -4.91
N LYS A 278 -9.17 -1.87 -5.54
CA LYS A 278 -10.05 -1.91 -6.73
C LYS A 278 -9.39 -1.36 -7.99
N SER A 279 -8.17 -0.88 -7.87
CA SER A 279 -7.46 -0.23 -8.97
C SER A 279 -6.07 -0.84 -9.16
N ASN A 280 -5.25 -0.19 -9.99
CA ASN A 280 -3.93 -0.71 -10.29
C ASN A 280 -2.92 -0.36 -9.19
N ILE A 281 -2.09 -1.34 -8.81
CA ILE A 281 -0.90 -1.14 -7.98
C ILE A 281 0.34 -1.45 -8.82
N TYR A 282 1.29 -0.52 -8.85
CA TYR A 282 2.60 -0.67 -9.50
C TYR A 282 3.70 -0.41 -8.47
N ALA A 283 4.50 -1.43 -8.15
CA ALA A 283 5.65 -1.30 -7.28
C ALA A 283 6.93 -1.64 -8.06
N GLY A 284 7.88 -0.71 -8.12
CA GLY A 284 9.21 -0.97 -8.66
C GLY A 284 10.05 -1.88 -7.77
N GLY A 285 9.70 -1.98 -6.49
CA GLY A 285 10.21 -2.91 -5.49
C GLY A 285 9.19 -3.97 -5.07
N ASN A 286 9.09 -4.18 -3.76
CA ASN A 286 8.19 -5.16 -3.15
C ASN A 286 6.81 -4.56 -2.84
N LEU A 287 5.80 -5.41 -2.77
CA LEU A 287 4.50 -5.10 -2.16
C LEU A 287 4.34 -5.90 -0.88
N ASN A 288 4.26 -5.20 0.25
CA ASN A 288 4.04 -5.81 1.55
C ASN A 288 2.69 -5.36 2.10
N THR A 289 1.87 -6.31 2.54
CA THR A 289 0.56 -6.03 3.11
C THR A 289 0.22 -7.04 4.22
N LEU A 290 -0.77 -6.73 5.05
CA LEU A 290 -1.36 -7.72 5.96
C LEU A 290 -2.41 -8.54 5.21
N ASP A 291 -3.67 -8.19 5.33
CA ASP A 291 -4.75 -8.86 4.61
C ASP A 291 -5.12 -8.04 3.37
N MET A 292 -5.26 -8.68 2.21
CA MET A 292 -5.61 -8.00 0.97
C MET A 292 -6.77 -8.67 0.25
N ILE A 293 -7.79 -7.87 -0.07
CA ILE A 293 -8.82 -8.20 -1.05
C ILE A 293 -8.51 -7.40 -2.30
N ASN A 294 -8.13 -8.09 -3.36
CA ASN A 294 -7.72 -7.50 -4.62
C ASN A 294 -8.71 -7.77 -5.74
N SER A 295 -9.19 -6.73 -6.37
CA SER A 295 -9.98 -6.78 -7.61
C SER A 295 -9.38 -5.90 -8.73
N GLY A 296 -8.26 -5.21 -8.45
CA GLY A 296 -7.49 -4.47 -9.45
C GLY A 296 -6.21 -5.20 -9.86
N ASN A 297 -5.52 -4.71 -10.86
CA ASN A 297 -4.27 -5.33 -11.28
C ASN A 297 -3.12 -4.94 -10.37
N ILE A 298 -2.25 -5.90 -10.08
CA ILE A 298 -1.02 -5.69 -9.32
C ILE A 298 0.17 -6.07 -10.18
N ASN A 299 1.15 -5.20 -10.25
CA ASN A 299 2.42 -5.46 -10.92
C ASN A 299 3.58 -5.00 -10.03
N THR A 300 4.42 -5.94 -9.61
CA THR A 300 5.61 -5.67 -8.80
C THR A 300 6.86 -6.20 -9.49
N SER A 301 7.95 -5.43 -9.41
CA SER A 301 9.26 -5.94 -9.85
C SER A 301 9.91 -6.86 -8.81
N GLY A 302 9.56 -6.69 -7.55
CA GLY A 302 10.03 -7.48 -6.41
C GLY A 302 9.02 -8.53 -5.96
N ASN A 303 9.07 -8.82 -4.66
CA ASN A 303 8.22 -9.82 -4.01
C ASN A 303 6.84 -9.27 -3.66
N ILE A 304 5.87 -10.17 -3.57
CA ILE A 304 4.60 -9.89 -2.90
C ILE A 304 4.56 -10.69 -1.60
N THR A 305 4.30 -10.00 -0.49
CA THR A 305 4.15 -10.61 0.83
C THR A 305 2.83 -10.19 1.46
N ALA A 306 2.03 -11.16 1.87
CA ALA A 306 0.76 -10.92 2.55
C ALA A 306 0.49 -12.01 3.62
N LYS A 307 -0.40 -11.71 4.56
CA LYS A 307 -0.95 -12.72 5.45
C LYS A 307 -2.07 -13.46 4.71
N ASP A 308 -3.22 -12.84 4.49
CA ASP A 308 -4.32 -13.42 3.74
C ASP A 308 -4.49 -12.65 2.41
N PHE A 309 -4.44 -13.35 1.29
CA PHE A 309 -4.53 -12.73 -0.03
C PHE A 309 -5.70 -13.33 -0.81
N ARG A 310 -6.69 -12.48 -1.11
CA ARG A 310 -7.80 -12.84 -2.00
C ARG A 310 -7.67 -12.07 -3.30
N ASN A 311 -7.58 -12.79 -4.42
CA ASN A 311 -7.54 -12.21 -5.76
C ASN A 311 -8.83 -12.54 -6.52
N SER A 312 -9.63 -11.51 -6.82
CA SER A 312 -10.93 -11.66 -7.47
C SER A 312 -10.87 -11.20 -8.91
N LEU A 313 -10.78 -12.15 -9.85
CA LEU A 313 -10.80 -11.94 -11.31
C LEU A 313 -9.71 -11.01 -11.87
N ALA A 314 -8.77 -10.59 -11.05
CA ALA A 314 -7.71 -9.65 -11.42
C ALA A 314 -6.41 -10.34 -11.80
N THR A 315 -5.52 -9.59 -12.47
CA THR A 315 -4.17 -10.05 -12.80
C THR A 315 -3.17 -9.55 -11.77
N VAL A 316 -2.38 -10.48 -11.24
CA VAL A 316 -1.29 -10.21 -10.30
C VAL A 316 0.01 -10.71 -10.91
N LEU A 317 0.97 -9.80 -11.07
CA LEU A 317 2.31 -10.10 -11.58
C LEU A 317 3.34 -9.82 -10.48
N SER A 318 4.11 -10.83 -10.11
CA SER A 318 5.24 -10.71 -9.19
C SER A 318 6.54 -11.02 -9.94
N GLY A 319 7.43 -10.04 -10.03
CA GLY A 319 8.77 -10.22 -10.59
C GLY A 319 9.70 -11.03 -9.68
N GLY A 320 9.41 -11.05 -8.38
CA GLY A 320 10.08 -11.85 -7.35
C GLY A 320 9.25 -13.03 -6.88
N ASN A 321 9.31 -13.29 -5.58
CA ASN A 321 8.56 -14.36 -4.91
C ASN A 321 7.15 -13.90 -4.50
N PHE A 322 6.27 -14.86 -4.32
CA PHE A 322 4.92 -14.64 -3.80
C PHE A 322 4.77 -15.44 -2.50
N ASN A 323 4.76 -14.73 -1.37
CA ASN A 323 4.77 -15.32 -0.03
C ASN A 323 3.50 -14.93 0.73
N VAL A 324 2.62 -15.89 0.98
CA VAL A 324 1.35 -15.62 1.68
C VAL A 324 1.06 -16.71 2.71
N LYS A 325 0.27 -16.36 3.73
CA LYS A 325 -0.23 -17.39 4.64
C LYS A 325 -1.36 -18.17 3.99
N ASN A 326 -2.42 -17.50 3.55
CA ASN A 326 -3.53 -18.12 2.84
C ASN A 326 -3.76 -17.44 1.49
N LEU A 327 -4.14 -18.22 0.48
CA LEU A 327 -4.47 -17.74 -0.85
C LEU A 327 -5.86 -18.20 -1.27
N ASP A 328 -6.69 -17.25 -1.70
CA ASP A 328 -7.97 -17.47 -2.39
C ASP A 328 -7.87 -16.78 -3.76
N ASN A 329 -7.76 -17.54 -4.83
CA ASN A 329 -7.53 -17.00 -6.18
C ASN A 329 -8.63 -17.39 -7.15
N SER A 330 -9.34 -16.39 -7.68
CA SER A 330 -10.25 -16.56 -8.82
C SER A 330 -9.79 -15.84 -10.09
N GLY A 331 -8.66 -15.10 -10.02
CA GLY A 331 -8.05 -14.39 -11.14
C GLY A 331 -6.83 -15.10 -11.71
N ASN A 332 -5.89 -14.33 -12.23
CA ASN A 332 -4.64 -14.81 -12.80
C ASN A 332 -3.45 -14.29 -11.98
N ILE A 333 -2.67 -15.21 -11.40
CA ILE A 333 -1.45 -14.87 -10.66
C ILE A 333 -0.25 -15.45 -11.42
N GLN A 334 0.73 -14.62 -11.75
CA GLN A 334 1.98 -15.00 -12.39
C GLN A 334 3.16 -14.57 -11.52
N VAL A 335 4.03 -15.53 -11.20
CA VAL A 335 5.17 -15.36 -10.29
C VAL A 335 6.45 -15.78 -11.00
N SER A 336 7.42 -14.87 -11.12
CA SER A 336 8.72 -15.17 -11.70
C SER A 336 9.64 -15.95 -10.75
N GLY A 337 9.43 -15.83 -9.46
CA GLY A 337 10.15 -16.50 -8.39
C GLY A 337 9.45 -17.74 -7.85
N ILE A 338 9.59 -17.95 -6.55
CA ILE A 338 8.98 -19.00 -5.76
C ILE A 338 7.60 -18.57 -5.28
N THR A 339 6.66 -19.51 -5.21
CA THR A 339 5.38 -19.31 -4.53
C THR A 339 5.34 -20.16 -3.26
N ASP A 340 5.30 -19.49 -2.10
CA ASP A 340 5.17 -20.14 -0.79
C ASP A 340 3.83 -19.75 -0.15
N ILE A 341 2.98 -20.75 0.10
CA ILE A 341 1.68 -20.60 0.76
C ILE A 341 1.74 -21.42 2.05
N ASN A 342 1.83 -20.70 3.19
CA ASN A 342 2.06 -21.35 4.50
C ASN A 342 0.79 -21.95 5.13
N GLY A 343 -0.35 -21.80 4.48
CA GLY A 343 -1.64 -22.31 4.92
C GLY A 343 -2.48 -22.85 3.77
N LYS A 344 -3.74 -22.45 3.69
CA LYS A 344 -4.72 -22.93 2.73
C LYS A 344 -4.55 -22.27 1.37
N PHE A 345 -4.75 -23.03 0.30
CA PHE A 345 -4.82 -22.54 -1.07
C PHE A 345 -6.12 -22.98 -1.76
N ASP A 346 -7.01 -22.03 -2.01
CA ASP A 346 -8.22 -22.21 -2.82
C ASP A 346 -8.00 -21.53 -4.18
N ASN A 347 -8.18 -22.28 -5.27
CA ASN A 347 -7.94 -21.78 -6.63
C ASN A 347 -9.07 -22.12 -7.58
N THR A 348 -9.76 -21.12 -8.08
CA THR A 348 -10.71 -21.28 -9.19
C THR A 348 -10.20 -20.62 -10.47
N GLY A 349 -9.12 -19.83 -10.38
CA GLY A 349 -8.47 -19.13 -11.48
C GLY A 349 -7.20 -19.83 -11.98
N ALA A 350 -6.14 -19.06 -12.23
CA ALA A 350 -4.85 -19.57 -12.64
C ALA A 350 -3.73 -19.07 -11.70
N LEU A 351 -2.87 -19.98 -11.28
CA LEU A 351 -1.60 -19.68 -10.63
C LEU A 351 -0.46 -20.26 -11.48
N THR A 352 0.43 -19.41 -11.94
CA THR A 352 1.64 -19.81 -12.65
C THR A 352 2.87 -19.31 -11.89
N SER A 353 3.80 -20.22 -11.58
CA SER A 353 5.08 -19.90 -10.96
C SER A 353 6.22 -20.44 -11.83
N VAL A 354 7.22 -19.62 -12.12
CA VAL A 354 8.39 -20.09 -12.88
C VAL A 354 9.20 -21.09 -12.06
N LYS A 355 9.29 -20.86 -10.75
CA LYS A 355 9.95 -21.73 -9.80
C LYS A 355 8.95 -22.55 -8.99
N ARG A 356 9.42 -23.27 -7.99
CA ARG A 356 8.60 -24.16 -7.16
C ARG A 356 7.38 -23.48 -6.55
N ILE A 357 6.34 -24.27 -6.34
CA ILE A 357 5.17 -23.92 -5.52
C ILE A 357 5.18 -24.83 -4.30
N SER A 358 5.14 -24.23 -3.12
CA SER A 358 5.08 -24.94 -1.83
C SER A 358 3.84 -24.50 -1.05
N VAL A 359 2.99 -25.46 -0.72
CA VAL A 359 1.77 -25.24 0.08
C VAL A 359 1.87 -26.10 1.33
N LEU A 360 2.07 -25.52 2.50
CA LEU A 360 2.16 -26.29 3.75
C LEU A 360 0.80 -26.82 4.21
N GLY A 361 -0.29 -26.29 3.69
CA GLY A 361 -1.65 -26.71 3.98
C GLY A 361 -2.28 -27.50 2.83
N ASN A 362 -3.61 -27.40 2.77
CA ASN A 362 -4.42 -28.08 1.77
C ASN A 362 -4.59 -27.21 0.52
N VAL A 363 -4.63 -27.86 -0.63
CA VAL A 363 -4.97 -27.28 -1.93
C VAL A 363 -6.37 -27.74 -2.34
N SER A 364 -7.23 -26.80 -2.72
CA SER A 364 -8.50 -27.04 -3.39
C SER A 364 -8.50 -26.27 -4.70
N SER A 365 -8.50 -26.95 -5.84
CA SER A 365 -8.39 -26.28 -7.14
C SER A 365 -9.41 -26.80 -8.16
N THR A 366 -10.20 -25.89 -8.71
CA THR A 366 -10.98 -26.14 -9.94
C THR A 366 -10.34 -25.44 -11.15
N GLY A 367 -9.37 -24.58 -10.89
CA GLY A 367 -8.61 -23.84 -11.90
C GLY A 367 -7.26 -24.47 -12.21
N ASN A 368 -6.36 -23.69 -12.78
CA ASN A 368 -5.06 -24.16 -13.25
C ASN A 368 -3.95 -23.83 -12.27
N ILE A 369 -3.05 -24.79 -12.02
CA ILE A 369 -1.81 -24.60 -11.28
C ILE A 369 -0.67 -25.05 -12.16
N LEU A 370 0.28 -24.17 -12.46
CA LEU A 370 1.41 -24.40 -13.32
C LEU A 370 2.72 -24.00 -12.65
N THR A 371 3.69 -24.89 -12.63
CA THR A 371 5.08 -24.58 -12.27
C THR A 371 6.06 -25.34 -13.14
N ASN A 372 7.23 -24.71 -13.42
CA ASN A 372 8.32 -25.39 -14.14
C ASN A 372 9.18 -26.27 -13.22
N GLU A 373 8.99 -26.14 -11.89
CA GLU A 373 9.69 -26.92 -10.89
C GLU A 373 8.71 -27.78 -10.07
N ASP A 374 9.01 -28.04 -8.81
CA ASP A 374 8.22 -28.91 -7.95
C ASP A 374 6.96 -28.20 -7.42
N LEU A 375 5.87 -28.95 -7.34
CA LEU A 375 4.70 -28.61 -6.53
C LEU A 375 4.66 -29.54 -5.32
N THR A 376 4.66 -28.94 -4.13
CA THR A 376 4.50 -29.69 -2.86
C THR A 376 3.27 -29.21 -2.11
N ALA A 377 2.47 -30.13 -1.57
CA ALA A 377 1.32 -29.81 -0.75
C ALA A 377 1.01 -30.93 0.26
N LYS A 378 0.21 -30.63 1.29
CA LYS A 378 -0.24 -31.65 2.23
C LYS A 378 -1.34 -32.52 1.62
N ASN A 379 -2.49 -31.94 1.35
CA ASN A 379 -3.59 -32.60 0.68
C ASN A 379 -3.99 -31.78 -0.56
N THR A 380 -4.27 -32.46 -1.66
CA THR A 380 -4.67 -31.81 -2.91
C THR A 380 -5.98 -32.41 -3.41
N VAL A 381 -6.99 -31.57 -3.58
CA VAL A 381 -8.25 -31.89 -4.26
C VAL A 381 -8.30 -31.04 -5.51
N THR A 382 -8.38 -31.65 -6.68
CA THR A 382 -8.42 -30.90 -7.94
C THR A 382 -9.40 -31.49 -8.95
N SER A 383 -10.19 -30.63 -9.57
CA SER A 383 -10.93 -30.91 -10.80
C SER A 383 -10.41 -30.06 -11.99
N GLY A 384 -9.44 -29.20 -11.74
CA GLY A 384 -8.74 -28.40 -12.74
C GLY A 384 -7.48 -29.09 -13.27
N ALA A 385 -6.54 -28.29 -13.79
CA ALA A 385 -5.28 -28.79 -14.31
C ALA A 385 -4.12 -28.46 -13.37
N ILE A 386 -3.25 -29.45 -13.13
CA ILE A 386 -1.96 -29.27 -12.46
C ILE A 386 -0.85 -29.70 -13.42
N VAL A 387 0.10 -28.81 -13.66
CA VAL A 387 1.32 -29.08 -14.42
C VAL A 387 2.53 -28.72 -13.58
N ALA A 388 3.43 -29.67 -13.35
CA ALA A 388 4.64 -29.46 -12.55
C ALA A 388 5.79 -30.31 -13.09
N LYS A 389 7.04 -29.99 -12.70
CA LYS A 389 8.13 -30.94 -12.90
C LYS A 389 7.88 -32.16 -12.03
N ASN A 390 7.84 -32.00 -10.72
CA ASN A 390 7.46 -33.06 -9.79
C ASN A 390 6.24 -32.63 -8.97
N LEU A 391 5.39 -33.60 -8.62
CA LEU A 391 4.29 -33.42 -7.69
C LEU A 391 4.49 -34.29 -6.46
N ARG A 392 4.53 -33.68 -5.27
CA ARG A 392 4.64 -34.39 -3.99
C ARG A 392 3.53 -33.94 -3.05
N VAL A 393 2.65 -34.88 -2.70
CA VAL A 393 1.51 -34.62 -1.82
C VAL A 393 1.28 -35.81 -0.86
N ASP A 394 0.65 -35.56 0.29
CA ASP A 394 0.24 -36.66 1.15
C ASP A 394 -0.99 -37.38 0.54
N ASN A 395 -2.09 -36.68 0.39
CA ASN A 395 -3.31 -37.25 -0.20
C ASN A 395 -3.69 -36.47 -1.48
N LEU A 396 -4.02 -37.21 -2.52
CA LEU A 396 -4.42 -36.70 -3.82
C LEU A 396 -5.82 -37.17 -4.19
N ALA A 397 -6.76 -36.25 -4.37
CA ALA A 397 -8.05 -36.48 -4.99
C ALA A 397 -8.09 -35.73 -6.33
N ASN A 398 -8.09 -36.45 -7.44
CA ASN A 398 -8.04 -35.88 -8.79
C ASN A 398 -9.26 -36.24 -9.60
N ASP A 399 -10.06 -35.27 -9.96
CA ASP A 399 -11.17 -35.37 -10.93
C ASP A 399 -10.83 -34.62 -12.24
N GLY A 400 -9.67 -33.94 -12.31
CA GLY A 400 -9.19 -33.17 -13.44
C GLY A 400 -8.03 -33.79 -14.16
N LYS A 401 -7.04 -32.98 -14.54
CA LYS A 401 -5.85 -33.44 -15.27
C LYS A 401 -4.57 -33.05 -14.53
N ILE A 402 -3.75 -34.04 -14.24
CA ILE A 402 -2.41 -33.86 -13.67
C ILE A 402 -1.37 -34.31 -14.68
N SER A 403 -0.36 -33.50 -14.93
CA SER A 403 0.78 -33.79 -15.78
C SER A 403 2.08 -33.43 -15.08
N THR A 404 2.98 -34.41 -14.94
CA THR A 404 4.34 -34.16 -14.42
C THR A 404 5.39 -34.56 -15.46
N ASN A 405 6.40 -33.69 -15.63
CA ASN A 405 7.56 -33.96 -16.47
C ASN A 405 8.63 -34.82 -15.76
N GLY A 406 8.52 -34.95 -14.47
CA GLY A 406 9.31 -35.80 -13.58
C GLY A 406 8.42 -36.74 -12.79
N GLU A 407 8.67 -36.90 -11.50
CA GLU A 407 8.00 -37.85 -10.62
C GLU A 407 6.67 -37.31 -10.05
N LEU A 408 5.74 -38.25 -9.80
CA LEU A 408 4.58 -38.03 -8.94
C LEU A 408 4.69 -38.93 -7.71
N THR A 409 4.68 -38.34 -6.54
CA THR A 409 4.65 -39.02 -5.26
C THR A 409 3.43 -38.58 -4.45
N ALA A 410 2.57 -39.54 -4.12
CA ALA A 410 1.43 -39.28 -3.24
C ALA A 410 1.23 -40.49 -2.31
N LYS A 411 0.94 -40.21 -1.02
CA LYS A 411 0.68 -41.29 -0.08
C LYS A 411 -0.57 -42.07 -0.49
N ASP A 412 -1.70 -41.39 -0.59
CA ASP A 412 -2.97 -42.01 -1.01
C ASP A 412 -3.56 -41.22 -2.19
N VAL A 413 -3.99 -41.97 -3.21
CA VAL A 413 -4.51 -41.45 -4.47
C VAL A 413 -5.94 -41.92 -4.69
N LYS A 414 -6.87 -40.98 -4.91
CA LYS A 414 -8.20 -41.20 -5.47
C LYS A 414 -8.27 -40.46 -6.79
N ASN A 415 -8.43 -41.19 -7.90
CA ASN A 415 -8.42 -40.60 -9.23
C ASN A 415 -9.64 -40.99 -10.05
N THR A 416 -10.41 -40.01 -10.50
CA THR A 416 -11.48 -40.21 -11.50
C THR A 416 -11.12 -39.52 -12.82
N GLY A 417 -10.12 -38.65 -12.81
CA GLY A 417 -9.61 -37.89 -13.96
C GLY A 417 -8.40 -38.54 -14.62
N GLU A 418 -7.45 -37.73 -15.08
CA GLU A 418 -6.23 -38.18 -15.74
C GLU A 418 -4.99 -37.81 -14.94
N ILE A 419 -4.09 -38.74 -14.70
CA ILE A 419 -2.76 -38.56 -14.14
C ILE A 419 -1.73 -39.08 -15.16
N LEU A 420 -0.86 -38.17 -15.63
CA LEU A 420 0.24 -38.49 -16.56
C LEU A 420 1.56 -38.07 -15.93
N SER A 421 2.53 -39.00 -15.89
CA SER A 421 3.90 -38.72 -15.43
C SER A 421 4.91 -39.17 -16.48
N SER A 422 5.93 -38.35 -16.73
CA SER A 422 7.03 -38.77 -17.62
C SER A 422 8.04 -39.68 -16.91
N GLU A 423 8.09 -39.61 -15.58
CA GLU A 423 8.94 -40.45 -14.75
C GLU A 423 8.08 -41.28 -13.79
N LYS A 424 8.67 -41.77 -12.72
CA LYS A 424 8.07 -42.67 -11.75
C LYS A 424 6.80 -42.09 -11.11
N ILE A 425 5.79 -42.92 -10.92
CA ILE A 425 4.67 -42.68 -10.00
C ILE A 425 4.83 -43.58 -8.78
N SER A 426 4.72 -43.06 -7.59
CA SER A 426 4.83 -43.80 -6.35
C SER A 426 3.82 -43.39 -5.30
N GLY A 427 3.36 -44.39 -4.49
CA GLY A 427 2.47 -44.12 -3.37
C GLY A 427 2.17 -45.32 -2.52
N ASN A 428 1.21 -45.15 -1.59
CA ASN A 428 0.81 -46.21 -0.69
C ASN A 428 -0.48 -46.89 -1.19
N SER A 429 -1.55 -46.14 -1.45
CA SER A 429 -2.80 -46.69 -1.95
C SER A 429 -3.33 -45.92 -3.15
N PHE A 430 -3.86 -46.66 -4.13
CA PHE A 430 -4.47 -46.07 -5.32
C PHE A 430 -5.87 -46.63 -5.51
N VAL A 431 -6.84 -45.74 -5.62
CA VAL A 431 -8.21 -46.03 -6.04
C VAL A 431 -8.47 -45.22 -7.30
N THR A 432 -8.69 -45.86 -8.44
CA THR A 432 -8.86 -45.14 -9.70
C THR A 432 -9.98 -45.73 -10.57
N SER A 433 -10.86 -44.85 -11.05
CA SER A 433 -11.79 -45.11 -12.15
C SER A 433 -11.42 -44.31 -13.41
N GLY A 434 -10.43 -43.44 -13.30
CA GLY A 434 -9.88 -42.64 -14.39
C GLY A 434 -8.62 -43.30 -14.99
N LYS A 435 -7.74 -42.43 -15.53
CA LYS A 435 -6.49 -42.88 -16.17
C LYS A 435 -5.30 -42.51 -15.29
N VAL A 436 -4.40 -43.48 -15.07
CA VAL A 436 -3.07 -43.27 -14.46
C VAL A 436 -2.03 -43.84 -15.41
N GLN A 437 -1.10 -43.03 -15.89
CA GLN A 437 -0.07 -43.47 -16.83
C GLN A 437 1.29 -42.86 -16.52
N THR A 438 2.34 -43.69 -16.61
CA THR A 438 3.73 -43.26 -16.50
C THR A 438 4.59 -43.83 -17.62
N ASN A 439 5.66 -43.10 -18.00
CA ASN A 439 6.67 -43.61 -18.94
C ASN A 439 7.77 -44.44 -18.24
N GLU A 440 7.77 -44.50 -16.93
CA GLU A 440 8.69 -45.27 -16.12
C GLU A 440 7.94 -46.31 -15.28
N THR A 441 8.27 -46.49 -14.01
CA THR A 441 7.66 -47.47 -13.11
C THR A 441 6.49 -46.86 -12.32
N LEU A 442 5.54 -47.74 -11.98
CA LEU A 442 4.48 -47.43 -11.00
C LEU A 442 4.67 -48.30 -9.77
N ASP A 443 5.01 -47.70 -8.64
CA ASP A 443 5.26 -48.40 -7.38
C ASP A 443 4.19 -48.09 -6.33
N ILE A 444 3.41 -49.07 -5.92
CA ILE A 444 2.35 -48.95 -4.90
C ILE A 444 2.72 -49.83 -3.70
N ASN A 445 3.04 -49.21 -2.56
CA ASN A 445 3.46 -49.90 -1.35
C ASN A 445 2.29 -50.58 -0.59
N GLY A 446 1.05 -50.21 -0.88
CA GLY A 446 -0.17 -50.79 -0.31
C GLY A 446 -1.02 -51.47 -1.37
N PHE A 447 -2.27 -51.04 -1.54
CA PHE A 447 -3.23 -51.68 -2.43
C PHE A 447 -3.55 -50.85 -3.68
N LEU A 448 -4.00 -51.54 -4.72
CA LEU A 448 -4.56 -50.93 -5.94
C LEU A 448 -6.01 -51.39 -6.15
N ASP A 449 -6.94 -50.47 -6.26
CA ASP A 449 -8.32 -50.68 -6.71
C ASP A 449 -8.50 -49.95 -8.04
N ASN A 450 -8.53 -50.67 -9.14
CA ASN A 450 -8.60 -50.15 -10.50
C ASN A 450 -9.90 -50.51 -11.20
N ASN A 451 -10.72 -49.50 -11.45
CA ASN A 451 -11.91 -49.56 -12.29
C ASN A 451 -11.75 -48.77 -13.61
N GLY A 452 -10.55 -48.21 -13.87
CA GLY A 452 -10.21 -47.41 -15.04
C GLY A 452 -9.05 -47.99 -15.83
N THR A 453 -8.08 -47.17 -16.21
CA THR A 453 -6.87 -47.57 -16.93
C THR A 453 -5.63 -47.23 -16.13
N VAL A 454 -4.81 -48.19 -15.82
CA VAL A 454 -3.50 -48.04 -15.18
C VAL A 454 -2.41 -48.51 -16.13
N GLY A 455 -1.45 -47.63 -16.47
CA GLY A 455 -0.39 -47.98 -17.42
C GLY A 455 1.00 -47.53 -16.96
N ALA A 456 2.01 -48.34 -17.31
CA ALA A 456 3.42 -47.99 -17.19
C ALA A 456 4.21 -48.54 -18.42
N LEU A 457 5.22 -47.79 -18.88
CA LEU A 457 6.11 -48.31 -19.91
C LEU A 457 7.14 -49.30 -19.36
N LYS A 458 7.43 -49.23 -18.05
CA LYS A 458 8.25 -50.19 -17.32
C LYS A 458 7.39 -50.97 -16.31
N ASP A 459 7.96 -51.46 -15.24
CA ASP A 459 7.29 -52.33 -14.28
C ASP A 459 6.15 -51.64 -13.52
N ILE A 460 5.15 -52.43 -13.15
CA ILE A 460 4.15 -52.07 -12.14
C ILE A 460 4.33 -52.99 -10.94
N SER A 461 4.60 -52.40 -9.78
CA SER A 461 4.78 -53.11 -8.52
C SER A 461 3.74 -52.69 -7.50
N VAL A 462 2.96 -53.66 -7.00
CA VAL A 462 1.98 -53.45 -5.93
C VAL A 462 2.32 -54.38 -4.77
N ALA A 463 2.87 -53.84 -3.68
CA ALA A 463 3.26 -54.67 -2.52
C ALA A 463 2.07 -55.31 -1.81
N GLY A 464 0.88 -54.79 -1.97
CA GLY A 464 -0.37 -55.27 -1.40
C GLY A 464 -1.28 -55.99 -2.41
N ASN A 465 -2.57 -56.01 -2.12
CA ASN A 465 -3.59 -56.64 -2.94
C ASN A 465 -4.03 -55.72 -4.08
N VAL A 466 -4.41 -56.34 -5.20
CA VAL A 466 -4.99 -55.65 -6.36
C VAL A 466 -6.43 -56.13 -6.55
N LEU A 467 -7.33 -55.17 -6.72
CA LEU A 467 -8.68 -55.38 -7.22
C LEU A 467 -8.76 -54.69 -8.57
N ASN A 468 -9.06 -55.42 -9.64
CA ASN A 468 -9.07 -54.85 -10.99
C ASN A 468 -10.33 -55.23 -11.76
N SER A 469 -11.16 -54.26 -12.09
CA SER A 469 -12.26 -54.40 -13.04
C SER A 469 -12.01 -53.67 -14.36
N GLY A 470 -10.94 -52.87 -14.42
CA GLY A 470 -10.53 -52.06 -15.56
C GLY A 470 -9.38 -52.67 -16.37
N GLU A 471 -8.46 -51.83 -16.83
CA GLU A 471 -7.29 -52.22 -17.59
C GLU A 471 -5.99 -51.93 -16.84
N ILE A 472 -5.08 -52.91 -16.80
CA ILE A 472 -3.70 -52.73 -16.32
C ILE A 472 -2.77 -53.08 -17.48
N LEU A 473 -1.95 -52.13 -17.91
CA LEU A 473 -1.10 -52.26 -19.09
C LEU A 473 0.35 -51.93 -18.76
N THR A 474 1.27 -52.87 -18.95
CA THR A 474 2.71 -52.55 -18.80
C THR A 474 3.54 -53.32 -19.85
N ASN A 475 4.60 -52.68 -20.34
CA ASN A 475 5.60 -53.32 -21.17
C ASN A 475 6.65 -54.06 -20.34
N GLY A 476 6.71 -53.83 -19.03
CA GLY A 476 7.55 -54.49 -18.06
C GLY A 476 6.84 -55.63 -17.32
N ASP A 477 7.33 -55.96 -16.14
CA ASP A 477 6.73 -56.96 -15.26
C ASP A 477 5.63 -56.34 -14.40
N PHE A 478 4.58 -57.13 -14.14
CA PHE A 478 3.57 -56.80 -13.13
C PHE A 478 3.75 -57.70 -11.90
N THR A 479 3.87 -57.09 -10.73
CA THR A 479 3.99 -57.84 -9.48
C THR A 479 2.95 -57.39 -8.46
N SER A 480 2.32 -58.35 -7.75
CA SER A 480 1.40 -58.04 -6.64
C SER A 480 1.44 -59.13 -5.58
N LYS A 481 0.92 -58.82 -4.36
CA LYS A 481 0.76 -59.83 -3.31
C LYS A 481 -0.35 -60.80 -3.67
N ASN A 482 -1.54 -60.34 -3.97
CA ASN A 482 -2.68 -61.08 -4.48
C ASN A 482 -3.42 -60.21 -5.51
N MET A 483 -4.13 -60.84 -6.45
CA MET A 483 -4.92 -60.17 -7.46
C MET A 483 -6.30 -60.84 -7.61
N ASP A 484 -7.33 -60.03 -7.56
CA ASP A 484 -8.70 -60.34 -7.95
C ASP A 484 -9.02 -59.48 -9.17
N THR A 485 -9.28 -60.11 -10.31
CA THR A 485 -9.47 -59.37 -11.55
C THR A 485 -10.58 -59.94 -12.42
N SER A 486 -11.54 -59.07 -12.75
CA SER A 486 -12.54 -59.27 -13.83
C SER A 486 -12.19 -58.47 -15.08
N GLY A 487 -11.15 -57.61 -15.01
CA GLY A 487 -10.68 -56.77 -16.08
C GLY A 487 -9.50 -57.37 -16.88
N THR A 488 -8.82 -56.50 -17.63
CA THR A 488 -7.69 -56.87 -18.47
C THR A 488 -6.36 -56.56 -17.77
N VAL A 489 -5.40 -57.49 -17.86
CA VAL A 489 -4.01 -57.29 -17.45
C VAL A 489 -3.09 -57.69 -18.57
N VAL A 490 -2.25 -56.76 -19.06
CA VAL A 490 -1.22 -57.01 -20.06
C VAL A 490 0.14 -56.65 -19.47
N SER A 491 1.05 -57.62 -19.43
CA SER A 491 2.42 -57.45 -18.91
C SER A 491 3.38 -58.41 -19.60
N ASN A 492 4.68 -58.12 -19.51
CA ASN A 492 5.70 -59.06 -19.96
C ASN A 492 5.69 -60.31 -19.09
N ASN A 493 5.73 -60.17 -17.78
CA ASN A 493 5.54 -61.23 -16.80
C ASN A 493 4.51 -60.81 -15.76
N LEU A 494 3.61 -61.73 -15.36
CA LEU A 494 2.68 -61.55 -14.26
C LEU A 494 3.11 -62.39 -13.06
N ARG A 495 3.35 -61.76 -11.91
CA ARG A 495 3.74 -62.42 -10.66
C ARG A 495 2.79 -62.00 -9.53
N THR A 496 1.98 -62.93 -9.06
CA THR A 496 1.06 -62.72 -7.94
C THR A 496 0.98 -63.94 -7.05
N GLY A 497 0.75 -63.82 -5.76
CA GLY A 497 0.62 -64.92 -4.84
C GLY A 497 -0.66 -65.71 -5.10
N ASN A 498 -1.81 -65.08 -5.17
CA ASN A 498 -3.09 -65.66 -5.57
C ASN A 498 -3.70 -64.83 -6.69
N LEU A 499 -4.28 -65.54 -7.69
CA LEU A 499 -5.03 -64.95 -8.78
C LEU A 499 -6.45 -65.54 -8.77
N GLN A 500 -7.46 -64.64 -8.70
CA GLN A 500 -8.89 -64.97 -8.79
C GLN A 500 -9.54 -64.20 -9.93
#